data_3f646a3774cdadfa46061b3b6fa5e8a7
#
_entry.id   3f646a3774cdadfa46061b3b6fa5e8a7
#
_cell.length_a   1.000
_cell.length_b   1.000
_cell.length_c   1.000
_cell.angle_alpha   90.00
_cell.angle_beta   90.00
_cell.angle_gamma   90.00
#
_symmetry.space_group_name_H-M   'P 1'
#
loop_
_entity.id
_entity.type
_entity.pdbx_description
1 polymer ?
#
loop_
_entity_poly.entity_id
_entity_poly.type
_entity_poly.pdbx_seq_one_letter_code
_entity_poly.pdbx_strand_id
1 'polypeptide(L)'
;AHRFSSSCVNRVGERPYWRDVGTVDAFWAANIDLTRELPELNLYDDQWPILSRQRQLPPAKFVFDAASRRGMAVDSLVSSGCAVSGATVRRSVLFAKVRVDVGSLIEGSVVLPNAVIGRDVRLARTVVDKHCRLPDGFCAGLNRADDEARFHVTERGVTLITPDMLGQGWHEGNRVG
;
A
#
# COMPACT_ATOMS: atom_id res chain seq x y z
N ALA A 1 29.07 -0.70 -21.47
CA ALA A 1 27.93 -1.44 -20.87
C ALA A 1 28.25 -1.74 -19.40
N HIS A 2 27.36 -1.40 -18.50
CA HIS A 2 27.48 -1.74 -17.08
C HIS A 2 26.95 -3.17 -16.86
N ARG A 3 27.74 -4.01 -16.18
CA ARG A 3 27.28 -5.36 -15.84
C ARG A 3 26.29 -5.27 -14.69
N PHE A 4 25.13 -5.90 -14.84
CA PHE A 4 24.11 -5.91 -13.79
C PHE A 4 24.64 -6.52 -12.47
N SER A 5 25.49 -7.54 -12.55
CA SER A 5 26.18 -8.12 -11.38
C SER A 5 27.08 -7.15 -10.62
N SER A 6 27.42 -6.02 -11.22
CA SER A 6 28.22 -4.95 -10.59
C SER A 6 27.36 -3.81 -10.09
N SER A 7 26.02 -3.96 -10.12
CA SER A 7 25.07 -2.97 -9.59
C SER A 7 25.25 -2.85 -8.08
N CYS A 8 25.23 -1.61 -7.60
CA CYS A 8 25.37 -1.30 -6.16
C CYS A 8 24.06 -1.47 -5.37
N VAL A 9 22.95 -1.70 -6.06
CA VAL A 9 21.66 -1.98 -5.42
C VAL A 9 21.66 -3.41 -4.91
N ASN A 10 22.58 -3.73 -3.99
CA ASN A 10 22.62 -5.10 -3.59
C ASN A 10 23.41 -5.35 -2.34
N ARG A 11 22.76 -5.78 -1.28
CA ARG A 11 23.49 -6.15 -0.07
C ARG A 11 22.90 -7.29 0.75
N VAL A 12 21.91 -7.99 0.25
CA VAL A 12 21.50 -9.24 0.86
C VAL A 12 21.89 -10.37 -0.06
N GLY A 13 23.06 -10.98 0.19
CA GLY A 13 23.47 -12.21 -0.48
C GLY A 13 24.05 -12.08 -1.89
N GLU A 14 24.80 -11.01 -2.19
CA GLU A 14 25.60 -10.84 -3.44
C GLU A 14 24.84 -10.92 -4.77
N ARG A 15 23.50 -10.99 -4.76
CA ARG A 15 22.68 -11.03 -5.98
C ARG A 15 22.12 -9.64 -6.28
N PRO A 16 22.27 -9.14 -7.55
CA PRO A 16 21.68 -7.87 -7.94
C PRO A 16 20.16 -7.94 -7.84
N TYR A 17 19.55 -6.91 -7.21
CA TYR A 17 18.10 -6.83 -7.07
C TYR A 17 17.47 -6.40 -8.40
N TRP A 18 16.56 -7.21 -8.89
CA TRP A 18 15.70 -6.88 -10.02
C TRP A 18 14.37 -7.59 -9.87
N ARG A 19 13.27 -6.88 -10.09
CA ARG A 19 11.93 -7.46 -10.11
C ARG A 19 11.13 -6.89 -11.27
N ASP A 20 10.49 -7.78 -12.02
CA ASP A 20 9.42 -7.41 -12.92
C ASP A 20 8.16 -7.10 -12.10
N VAL A 21 7.51 -5.96 -12.40
CA VAL A 21 6.28 -5.50 -11.78
C VAL A 21 5.15 -5.30 -12.81
N GLY A 22 5.25 -5.98 -13.95
CA GLY A 22 4.31 -5.86 -15.06
C GLY A 22 2.92 -6.48 -14.82
N THR A 23 2.73 -7.21 -13.72
CA THR A 23 1.42 -7.76 -13.34
C THR A 23 1.00 -7.26 -11.96
N VAL A 24 -0.32 -7.30 -11.66
CA VAL A 24 -0.84 -6.93 -10.33
C VAL A 24 -0.22 -7.79 -9.24
N ASP A 25 -0.06 -9.09 -9.48
CA ASP A 25 0.58 -10.00 -8.52
C ASP A 25 2.04 -9.64 -8.26
N ALA A 26 2.81 -9.36 -9.31
CA ALA A 26 4.22 -9.02 -9.21
C ALA A 26 4.41 -7.65 -8.52
N PHE A 27 3.57 -6.67 -8.86
CA PHE A 27 3.53 -5.36 -8.21
C PHE A 27 3.20 -5.49 -6.72
N TRP A 28 2.13 -6.24 -6.39
CA TRP A 28 1.74 -6.50 -5.01
C TRP A 28 2.86 -7.18 -4.24
N ALA A 29 3.42 -8.26 -4.78
CA ALA A 29 4.48 -9.03 -4.12
C ALA A 29 5.74 -8.20 -3.86
N ALA A 30 6.17 -7.38 -4.83
CA ALA A 30 7.34 -6.51 -4.68
C ALA A 30 7.14 -5.46 -3.56
N ASN A 31 5.94 -4.89 -3.45
CA ASN A 31 5.62 -3.94 -2.38
C ASN A 31 5.52 -4.61 -1.00
N ILE A 32 4.88 -5.77 -0.92
CA ILE A 32 4.74 -6.51 0.35
C ILE A 32 6.09 -7.05 0.84
N ASP A 33 6.99 -7.41 -0.06
CA ASP A 33 8.34 -7.83 0.33
C ASP A 33 9.09 -6.74 1.11
N LEU A 34 8.86 -5.46 0.80
CA LEU A 34 9.46 -4.33 1.53
C LEU A 34 9.01 -4.23 2.99
N THR A 35 7.92 -4.90 3.37
CA THR A 35 7.39 -4.90 4.74
C THR A 35 8.02 -5.96 5.63
N ARG A 36 8.88 -6.83 5.08
CA ARG A 36 9.60 -7.85 5.85
C ARG A 36 10.68 -7.21 6.73
N GLU A 37 11.05 -7.93 7.78
CA GLU A 37 12.17 -7.55 8.64
C GLU A 37 13.48 -7.40 7.84
N LEU A 38 13.74 -8.32 6.92
CA LEU A 38 14.89 -8.29 6.00
C LEU A 38 14.40 -8.37 4.56
N PRO A 39 14.02 -7.24 3.95
CA PRO A 39 13.61 -7.22 2.55
C PRO A 39 14.81 -7.37 1.63
N GLU A 40 14.59 -7.93 0.43
CA GLU A 40 15.65 -8.04 -0.58
C GLU A 40 16.17 -6.67 -1.03
N LEU A 41 15.29 -5.66 -1.10
CA LEU A 41 15.64 -4.26 -1.37
C LEU A 41 15.62 -3.46 -0.06
N ASN A 42 16.78 -2.98 0.36
CA ASN A 42 16.87 -2.11 1.52
C ASN A 42 16.61 -0.64 1.12
N LEU A 43 15.45 -0.10 1.48
CA LEU A 43 15.11 1.31 1.25
C LEU A 43 15.88 2.29 2.15
N TYR A 44 16.52 1.79 3.21
CA TYR A 44 17.23 2.57 4.22
C TYR A 44 18.77 2.52 4.05
N ASP A 45 19.24 2.13 2.85
CA ASP A 45 20.68 2.14 2.55
C ASP A 45 21.15 3.56 2.23
N ASP A 46 21.81 4.19 3.19
CA ASP A 46 22.36 5.54 3.03
C ASP A 46 23.46 5.63 1.96
N GLN A 47 24.10 4.51 1.60
CA GLN A 47 25.13 4.49 0.58
C GLN A 47 24.53 4.42 -0.84
N TRP A 48 23.25 4.05 -0.95
CA TRP A 48 22.50 4.02 -2.20
C TRP A 48 21.08 4.57 -2.00
N PRO A 49 20.95 5.88 -1.73
CA PRO A 49 19.64 6.47 -1.51
C PRO A 49 18.81 6.43 -2.79
N ILE A 50 17.59 5.94 -2.68
CA ILE A 50 16.64 5.96 -3.79
C ILE A 50 16.03 7.34 -3.88
N LEU A 51 16.56 8.14 -4.81
CA LEU A 51 16.11 9.52 -5.03
C LEU A 51 14.84 9.51 -5.88
N SER A 52 13.79 10.13 -5.37
CA SER A 52 12.54 10.32 -6.07
C SER A 52 12.00 11.75 -5.84
N ARG A 53 10.99 12.15 -6.60
CA ARG A 53 10.31 13.43 -6.35
C ARG A 53 9.63 13.38 -4.96
N GLN A 54 10.21 14.03 -4.00
CA GLN A 54 9.62 14.17 -2.66
C GLN A 54 8.66 15.36 -2.65
N ARG A 55 7.40 15.10 -2.28
CA ARG A 55 6.47 16.17 -1.91
C ARG A 55 6.73 16.54 -0.46
N GLN A 56 6.72 17.83 -0.15
CA GLN A 56 6.73 18.28 1.24
C GLN A 56 5.37 17.96 1.87
N LEU A 57 5.33 16.90 2.65
CA LEU A 57 4.15 16.42 3.35
C LEU A 57 4.45 16.30 4.85
N PRO A 58 3.46 16.48 5.72
CA PRO A 58 3.65 16.24 7.14
C PRO A 58 3.98 14.76 7.41
N PRO A 59 4.58 14.44 8.55
CA PRO A 59 4.78 13.06 8.97
C PRO A 59 3.47 12.28 9.00
N ALA A 60 3.56 10.95 8.93
CA ALA A 60 2.42 10.07 9.17
C ALA A 60 1.92 10.24 10.61
N LYS A 61 0.59 10.25 10.80
CA LYS A 61 -0.04 10.45 12.09
C LYS A 61 -0.88 9.23 12.47
N PHE A 62 -0.67 8.74 13.69
CA PHE A 62 -1.48 7.69 14.31
C PHE A 62 -2.25 8.31 15.47
N VAL A 63 -3.55 8.10 15.51
CA VAL A 63 -4.41 8.69 16.55
C VAL A 63 -5.27 7.63 17.22
N PHE A 64 -5.67 7.94 18.45
CA PHE A 64 -6.35 7.13 19.43
C PHE A 64 -5.48 6.01 20.03
N ASP A 65 -5.50 5.94 21.35
CA ASP A 65 -4.82 4.93 22.16
C ASP A 65 -5.81 4.17 23.08
N ALA A 66 -7.10 4.29 22.83
CA ALA A 66 -8.08 3.44 23.53
C ALA A 66 -7.94 2.00 23.02
N ALA A 67 -8.02 1.01 23.93
CA ALA A 67 -7.79 -0.40 23.62
C ALA A 67 -8.64 -0.94 22.45
N SER A 68 -9.84 -0.42 22.27
CA SER A 68 -10.75 -0.78 21.17
C SER A 68 -10.56 0.04 19.89
N ARG A 69 -9.73 1.10 19.91
CA ARG A 69 -9.58 2.05 18.79
C ARG A 69 -8.16 2.60 18.67
N ARG A 70 -7.16 1.76 18.87
CA ARG A 70 -5.77 2.18 18.72
C ARG A 70 -5.39 2.29 17.24
N GLY A 71 -4.87 3.45 16.83
CA GLY A 71 -4.25 3.61 15.52
C GLY A 71 -2.84 3.00 15.53
N MET A 72 -2.62 1.92 14.75
CA MET A 72 -1.33 1.22 14.77
C MET A 72 -0.97 0.65 13.39
N ALA A 73 0.34 0.55 13.14
CA ALA A 73 0.90 -0.16 12.01
C ALA A 73 2.01 -1.10 12.49
N VAL A 74 2.00 -2.34 12.01
CA VAL A 74 2.98 -3.38 12.35
C VAL A 74 3.46 -4.04 11.07
N ASP A 75 4.76 -4.27 10.93
CA ASP A 75 5.38 -4.81 9.72
C ASP A 75 4.88 -4.09 8.45
N SER A 76 4.87 -2.76 8.47
CA SER A 76 4.21 -1.96 7.44
C SER A 76 5.00 -0.70 7.11
N LEU A 77 4.91 -0.26 5.86
CA LEU A 77 5.45 1.02 5.43
C LEU A 77 4.32 2.05 5.34
N VAL A 78 4.48 3.17 6.04
CA VAL A 78 3.50 4.26 6.05
C VAL A 78 4.16 5.55 5.62
N SER A 79 3.80 6.01 4.43
CA SER A 79 4.39 7.22 3.83
C SER A 79 3.90 8.51 4.48
N SER A 80 4.60 9.61 4.19
CA SER A 80 4.25 10.94 4.69
C SER A 80 2.83 11.38 4.30
N GLY A 81 2.21 12.18 5.16
CA GLY A 81 0.85 12.69 4.98
C GLY A 81 -0.25 11.69 5.27
N CYS A 82 0.06 10.47 5.67
CA CYS A 82 -0.94 9.48 6.08
C CYS A 82 -1.53 9.80 7.45
N ALA A 83 -2.80 9.45 7.64
CA ALA A 83 -3.47 9.49 8.93
C ALA A 83 -4.17 8.15 9.20
N VAL A 84 -3.77 7.46 10.27
CA VAL A 84 -4.37 6.20 10.71
C VAL A 84 -5.08 6.45 12.03
N SER A 85 -6.41 6.48 11.97
CA SER A 85 -7.27 6.88 13.10
C SER A 85 -7.98 5.66 13.66
N GLY A 86 -7.51 5.11 14.78
CA GLY A 86 -8.17 3.99 15.44
C GLY A 86 -8.31 2.74 14.58
N ALA A 87 -7.37 2.51 13.68
CA ALA A 87 -7.35 1.40 12.73
C ALA A 87 -6.07 0.60 12.86
N THR A 88 -6.09 -0.63 12.39
CA THR A 88 -4.93 -1.53 12.40
C THR A 88 -4.44 -1.77 10.98
N VAL A 89 -3.14 -1.55 10.76
CA VAL A 89 -2.45 -1.82 9.50
C VAL A 89 -1.39 -2.88 9.76
N ARG A 90 -1.39 -3.96 9.00
CA ARG A 90 -0.44 -5.07 9.15
C ARG A 90 0.10 -5.52 7.80
N ARG A 91 1.42 -5.72 7.72
CA ARG A 91 2.12 -6.23 6.52
C ARG A 91 1.64 -5.52 5.25
N SER A 92 1.53 -4.21 5.30
CA SER A 92 0.89 -3.41 4.28
C SER A 92 1.71 -2.16 3.96
N VAL A 93 1.49 -1.64 2.77
CA VAL A 93 2.13 -0.40 2.31
C VAL A 93 1.07 0.67 2.11
N LEU A 94 1.15 1.76 2.87
CA LEU A 94 0.34 2.95 2.67
C LEU A 94 1.16 4.04 2.00
N PHE A 95 0.81 4.38 0.78
CA PHE A 95 1.42 5.47 0.04
C PHE A 95 0.98 6.83 0.57
N ALA A 96 1.56 7.89 0.03
CA ALA A 96 1.37 9.25 0.52
C ALA A 96 -0.09 9.70 0.59
N LYS A 97 -0.45 10.39 1.69
CA LYS A 97 -1.78 10.98 1.91
C LYS A 97 -2.93 9.96 2.00
N VAL A 98 -2.67 8.72 2.34
CA VAL A 98 -3.72 7.75 2.64
C VAL A 98 -4.34 8.07 4.00
N ARG A 99 -5.68 8.00 4.06
CA ARG A 99 -6.45 8.14 5.31
C ARG A 99 -7.15 6.83 5.61
N VAL A 100 -7.05 6.40 6.87
CA VAL A 100 -7.70 5.17 7.36
C VAL A 100 -8.50 5.51 8.60
N ASP A 101 -9.81 5.29 8.55
CA ASP A 101 -10.73 5.62 9.62
C ASP A 101 -10.95 4.45 10.59
N VAL A 102 -11.63 4.75 11.70
CA VAL A 102 -11.80 3.92 12.90
C VAL A 102 -12.35 2.53 12.57
N GLY A 103 -11.83 1.53 13.28
CA GLY A 103 -12.31 0.15 13.20
C GLY A 103 -11.79 -0.64 12.01
N SER A 104 -11.08 0.02 11.08
CA SER A 104 -10.61 -0.64 9.87
C SER A 104 -9.38 -1.53 10.12
N LEU A 105 -9.32 -2.64 9.39
CA LEU A 105 -8.19 -3.57 9.36
C LEU A 105 -7.68 -3.71 7.92
N ILE A 106 -6.43 -3.34 7.73
CA ILE A 106 -5.74 -3.48 6.44
C ILE A 106 -4.61 -4.50 6.64
N GLU A 107 -4.69 -5.61 5.94
CA GLU A 107 -3.71 -6.69 6.04
C GLU A 107 -3.17 -7.09 4.67
N GLY A 108 -1.83 -7.24 4.55
CA GLY A 108 -1.17 -7.69 3.34
C GLY A 108 -1.56 -6.90 2.09
N SER A 109 -1.83 -5.59 2.23
CA SER A 109 -2.42 -4.78 1.18
C SER A 109 -1.54 -3.59 0.80
N VAL A 110 -1.69 -3.14 -0.43
CA VAL A 110 -1.00 -1.97 -0.98
C VAL A 110 -2.03 -0.91 -1.29
N VAL A 111 -1.96 0.23 -0.61
CA VAL A 111 -2.91 1.33 -0.78
C VAL A 111 -2.18 2.53 -1.40
N LEU A 112 -2.56 2.87 -2.64
CA LEU A 112 -1.92 3.91 -3.44
C LEU A 112 -2.32 5.32 -3.00
N PRO A 113 -1.61 6.37 -3.47
CA PRO A 113 -1.74 7.72 -2.94
C PRO A 113 -3.15 8.30 -2.96
N ASN A 114 -3.46 9.11 -1.95
CA ASN A 114 -4.72 9.86 -1.79
C ASN A 114 -5.97 8.97 -1.63
N ALA A 115 -5.82 7.67 -1.39
CA ALA A 115 -6.96 6.82 -1.07
C ALA A 115 -7.53 7.16 0.31
N VAL A 116 -8.85 7.04 0.44
CA VAL A 116 -9.59 7.24 1.69
C VAL A 116 -10.31 5.93 2.04
N ILE A 117 -9.96 5.39 3.18
CA ILE A 117 -10.52 4.16 3.72
C ILE A 117 -11.49 4.54 4.83
N GLY A 118 -12.77 4.26 4.65
CA GLY A 118 -13.83 4.55 5.60
C GLY A 118 -13.71 3.76 6.91
N ARG A 119 -14.76 3.79 7.72
CA ARG A 119 -14.83 3.09 9.01
C ARG A 119 -15.12 1.61 8.80
N ASP A 120 -14.59 0.78 9.72
CA ASP A 120 -14.87 -0.66 9.77
C ASP A 120 -14.59 -1.40 8.45
N VAL A 121 -13.68 -0.87 7.63
CA VAL A 121 -13.25 -1.47 6.35
C VAL A 121 -12.32 -2.65 6.63
N ARG A 122 -12.48 -3.72 5.86
CA ARG A 122 -11.64 -4.91 5.90
C ARG A 122 -10.98 -5.15 4.56
N LEU A 123 -9.65 -5.07 4.52
CA LEU A 123 -8.86 -5.35 3.33
C LEU A 123 -7.86 -6.45 3.63
N ALA A 124 -7.81 -7.47 2.77
CA ALA A 124 -6.79 -8.51 2.80
C ALA A 124 -6.26 -8.78 1.38
N ARG A 125 -4.94 -8.81 1.20
CA ARG A 125 -4.29 -9.08 -0.10
C ARG A 125 -4.84 -8.23 -1.25
N THR A 126 -5.01 -6.94 -1.02
CA THR A 126 -5.68 -6.02 -1.94
C THR A 126 -4.71 -4.94 -2.43
N VAL A 127 -4.84 -4.56 -3.69
CA VAL A 127 -4.25 -3.34 -4.24
C VAL A 127 -5.38 -2.33 -4.44
N VAL A 128 -5.35 -1.25 -3.69
CA VAL A 128 -6.29 -0.13 -3.81
C VAL A 128 -5.61 0.97 -4.61
N ASP A 129 -6.17 1.32 -5.76
CA ASP A 129 -5.60 2.35 -6.64
C ASP A 129 -5.75 3.75 -6.04
N LYS A 130 -4.98 4.68 -6.60
CA LYS A 130 -4.97 6.09 -6.18
C LYS A 130 -6.36 6.71 -6.23
N HIS A 131 -6.62 7.59 -5.26
CA HIS A 131 -7.86 8.36 -5.15
C HIS A 131 -9.14 7.55 -4.87
N CYS A 132 -9.06 6.23 -4.71
CA CYS A 132 -10.19 5.42 -4.28
C CYS A 132 -10.77 5.93 -2.95
N ARG A 133 -12.09 5.94 -2.83
CA ARG A 133 -12.83 6.20 -1.59
C ARG A 133 -13.64 4.97 -1.23
N LEU A 134 -13.15 4.19 -0.27
CA LEU A 134 -13.86 3.01 0.21
C LEU A 134 -14.88 3.44 1.27
N PRO A 135 -16.17 3.11 1.09
CA PRO A 135 -17.21 3.47 2.06
C PRO A 135 -17.06 2.71 3.38
N ASP A 136 -17.78 3.17 4.39
CA ASP A 136 -17.84 2.48 5.69
C ASP A 136 -18.32 1.04 5.53
N GLY A 137 -17.71 0.11 6.27
CA GLY A 137 -18.04 -1.32 6.23
C GLY A 137 -17.60 -2.07 4.96
N PHE A 138 -16.84 -1.44 4.09
CA PHE A 138 -16.37 -2.08 2.86
C PHE A 138 -15.44 -3.25 3.13
N CYS A 139 -15.64 -4.35 2.39
CA CYS A 139 -14.81 -5.56 2.49
C CYS A 139 -14.28 -5.97 1.12
N ALA A 140 -12.99 -6.35 1.06
CA ALA A 140 -12.36 -6.97 -0.11
C ALA A 140 -11.18 -7.85 0.29
N GLY A 141 -10.92 -8.88 -0.51
CA GLY A 141 -9.85 -9.87 -0.29
C GLY A 141 -10.20 -10.94 0.73
N LEU A 142 -11.45 -11.00 1.18
CA LEU A 142 -11.92 -11.97 2.19
C LEU A 142 -12.76 -13.09 1.58
N ASN A 143 -13.53 -12.79 0.55
CA ASN A 143 -14.35 -13.73 -0.16
C ASN A 143 -14.11 -13.59 -1.66
N ARG A 144 -13.46 -14.59 -2.26
CA ARG A 144 -13.06 -14.56 -3.67
C ARG A 144 -14.24 -14.39 -4.62
N ALA A 145 -15.34 -15.09 -4.36
CA ALA A 145 -16.51 -15.06 -5.25
C ALA A 145 -17.18 -13.67 -5.25
N ASP A 146 -17.30 -13.04 -4.08
CA ASP A 146 -17.84 -11.68 -3.95
C ASP A 146 -16.91 -10.65 -4.60
N ASP A 147 -15.60 -10.86 -4.50
CA ASP A 147 -14.62 -9.96 -5.07
C ASP A 147 -14.58 -10.08 -6.60
N GLU A 148 -14.62 -11.29 -7.15
CA GLU A 148 -14.65 -11.52 -8.60
C GLU A 148 -15.90 -10.94 -9.28
N ALA A 149 -17.01 -10.83 -8.53
CA ALA A 149 -18.23 -10.20 -9.04
C ALA A 149 -18.13 -8.67 -9.16
N ARG A 150 -17.18 -8.03 -8.45
CA ARG A 150 -17.08 -6.57 -8.34
C ARG A 150 -15.75 -5.99 -8.84
N PHE A 151 -14.70 -6.79 -8.78
CA PHE A 151 -13.33 -6.32 -8.93
C PHE A 151 -12.53 -7.31 -9.80
N HIS A 152 -11.33 -6.89 -10.18
CA HIS A 152 -10.38 -7.79 -10.80
C HIS A 152 -9.63 -8.59 -9.71
N VAL A 153 -9.80 -9.90 -9.72
CA VAL A 153 -9.08 -10.82 -8.83
C VAL A 153 -8.08 -11.63 -9.66
N THR A 154 -6.82 -11.59 -9.29
CA THR A 154 -5.77 -12.32 -9.99
C THR A 154 -5.86 -13.83 -9.67
N GLU A 155 -5.14 -14.64 -10.45
CA GLU A 155 -5.05 -16.10 -10.19
C GLU A 155 -4.51 -16.40 -8.79
N ARG A 156 -3.57 -15.58 -8.30
CA ARG A 156 -2.98 -15.71 -6.95
C ARG A 156 -3.83 -15.11 -5.84
N GLY A 157 -5.02 -14.62 -6.15
CA GLY A 157 -5.98 -14.09 -5.17
C GLY A 157 -5.64 -12.70 -4.65
N VAL A 158 -5.02 -11.86 -5.47
CA VAL A 158 -4.86 -10.43 -5.17
C VAL A 158 -6.02 -9.68 -5.79
N THR A 159 -6.75 -8.91 -5.00
CA THR A 159 -7.89 -8.11 -5.46
C THR A 159 -7.42 -6.70 -5.83
N LEU A 160 -7.65 -6.28 -7.07
CA LEU A 160 -7.40 -4.91 -7.53
C LEU A 160 -8.69 -4.10 -7.50
N ILE A 161 -8.64 -2.94 -6.86
CA ILE A 161 -9.75 -1.99 -6.76
C ILE A 161 -9.32 -0.66 -7.39
N THR A 162 -10.06 -0.22 -8.41
CA THR A 162 -9.86 1.08 -9.05
C THR A 162 -11.06 2.00 -8.80
N PRO A 163 -10.91 3.34 -8.97
CA PRO A 163 -12.03 4.26 -8.83
C PRO A 163 -13.20 3.91 -9.76
N ASP A 164 -12.93 3.48 -10.99
CA ASP A 164 -13.96 3.13 -11.97
C ASP A 164 -14.79 1.91 -11.51
N MET A 165 -14.14 0.90 -10.92
CA MET A 165 -14.84 -0.27 -10.36
C MET A 165 -15.74 0.09 -9.17
N LEU A 166 -15.47 1.22 -8.50
CA LEU A 166 -16.27 1.78 -7.42
C LEU A 166 -17.35 2.75 -7.91
N GLY A 167 -17.49 2.95 -9.23
CA GLY A 167 -18.39 3.95 -9.80
C GLY A 167 -17.93 5.39 -9.51
N GLN A 168 -16.68 5.57 -9.15
CA GLN A 168 -16.07 6.87 -8.85
C GLN A 168 -15.35 7.34 -10.11
N GLY A 169 -16.00 8.23 -10.88
CA GLY A 169 -15.38 8.78 -12.09
C GLY A 169 -14.08 9.52 -11.79
N TRP A 170 -13.18 9.55 -12.74
CA TRP A 170 -11.98 10.39 -12.71
C TRP A 170 -12.42 11.86 -12.63
N HIS A 171 -12.40 12.43 -11.44
CA HIS A 171 -12.54 13.87 -11.31
C HIS A 171 -11.25 14.53 -11.80
N GLU A 172 -11.31 15.16 -12.97
CA GLU A 172 -10.24 16.03 -13.51
C GLU A 172 -9.86 17.21 -12.58
N GLY A 173 -10.51 17.32 -11.42
CA GLY A 173 -10.36 18.40 -10.45
C GLY A 173 -9.10 18.39 -9.59
N ASN A 174 -8.21 17.41 -9.70
CA ASN A 174 -6.97 17.35 -8.92
C ASN A 174 -5.68 17.62 -9.72
N ARG A 175 -5.76 18.46 -10.74
CA ARG A 175 -4.57 19.15 -11.24
C ARG A 175 -4.24 20.30 -10.29
N VAL A 176 -3.71 20.01 -9.13
CA VAL A 176 -3.04 21.02 -8.33
C VAL A 176 -1.69 20.49 -7.89
N GLY A 177 -0.70 21.16 -8.41
CA GLY A 177 0.61 21.52 -8.01
C GLY A 177 1.55 20.50 -7.36
#